data_0316b395e87380e80012e08d42e32caf
#
_entry.id   0316b395e87380e80012e08d42e32caf
#
_cell.length_a   1.000
_cell.length_b   1.000
_cell.length_c   1.000
_cell.angle_alpha   90.00
_cell.angle_beta   90.00
_cell.angle_gamma   90.00
#
_symmetry.space_group_name_H-M   'P 1'
#
loop_
_entity.id
_entity.type
_entity.pdbx_description
1 polymer ?
#
loop_
_entity_poly.entity_id
_entity_poly.type
_entity_poly.pdbx_seq_one_letter_code
_entity_poly.pdbx_strand_id
1 'polypeptide(L)'
;MAKNVVITGATSGIGEAIARAYLEQGANVVLTGRRTDRLETLKSEFAETFPNQTVWTFALDVTDMTMVKTVCSDILETIGQIDILVNNAGLALGLTPYQDYEELDMLTMLDTNVKGLMAVTRCFLPAMVKVNQGHIINMGSTAGIYAYAGAAVYSATKAAVKTFSDGLRIDTIATDIKVTTIQ
;
A
#
# COMPACT_ATOMS: atom_id res chain seq x y z
N MET A 1 20.43 10.76 -4.69
CA MET A 1 19.17 11.03 -5.43
C MET A 1 18.01 10.96 -4.45
N ALA A 2 16.94 11.74 -4.68
CA ALA A 2 15.71 11.62 -3.89
C ALA A 2 15.10 10.22 -4.08
N LYS A 3 14.54 9.63 -3.01
CA LYS A 3 13.86 8.34 -3.09
C LYS A 3 12.48 8.49 -3.73
N ASN A 4 12.04 7.52 -4.52
CA ASN A 4 10.71 7.45 -5.07
C ASN A 4 9.85 6.47 -4.24
N VAL A 5 8.76 6.97 -3.67
CA VAL A 5 7.90 6.25 -2.72
C VAL A 5 6.50 6.09 -3.30
N VAL A 6 6.07 4.87 -3.56
CA VAL A 6 4.68 4.56 -3.96
C VAL A 6 3.85 4.29 -2.72
N ILE A 7 2.69 4.94 -2.62
CA ILE A 7 1.77 4.80 -1.47
C ILE A 7 0.38 4.46 -1.98
N THR A 8 -0.14 3.29 -1.59
CA THR A 8 -1.52 2.93 -1.92
C THR A 8 -2.50 3.45 -0.88
N GLY A 9 -3.70 3.86 -1.32
CA GLY A 9 -4.69 4.45 -0.43
C GLY A 9 -4.28 5.80 0.16
N ALA A 10 -3.56 6.62 -0.62
CA ALA A 10 -2.97 7.88 -0.17
C ALA A 10 -3.96 9.06 -0.07
N THR A 11 -5.24 8.87 -0.39
CA THR A 11 -6.21 9.97 -0.51
C THR A 11 -6.75 10.51 0.82
N SER A 12 -6.39 9.93 1.96
CA SER A 12 -6.78 10.39 3.30
C SER A 12 -6.04 9.64 4.42
N GLY A 13 -6.14 10.15 5.64
CA GLY A 13 -5.72 9.48 6.87
C GLY A 13 -4.25 9.11 6.88
N ILE A 14 -3.95 7.86 7.22
CA ILE A 14 -2.57 7.38 7.39
C ILE A 14 -1.77 7.50 6.08
N GLY A 15 -2.37 7.16 4.92
CA GLY A 15 -1.68 7.22 3.64
C GLY A 15 -1.29 8.65 3.23
N GLU A 16 -2.15 9.63 3.47
CA GLU A 16 -1.85 11.05 3.26
C GLU A 16 -0.75 11.53 4.21
N ALA A 17 -0.83 11.16 5.49
CA ALA A 17 0.18 11.52 6.49
C ALA A 17 1.57 10.91 6.15
N ILE A 18 1.60 9.67 5.68
CA ILE A 18 2.83 9.02 5.22
C ILE A 18 3.42 9.77 4.02
N ALA A 19 2.59 10.17 3.05
CA ALA A 19 3.05 10.93 1.88
C ALA A 19 3.70 12.25 2.30
N ARG A 20 3.06 12.99 3.18
CA ARG A 20 3.59 14.25 3.74
C ARG A 20 4.93 14.02 4.45
N ALA A 21 5.03 13.01 5.30
CA ALA A 21 6.24 12.70 6.03
C ALA A 21 7.43 12.35 5.12
N TYR A 22 7.19 11.65 4.01
CA TYR A 22 8.23 11.37 3.03
C TYR A 22 8.65 12.61 2.24
N LEU A 23 7.71 13.49 1.87
CA LEU A 23 8.02 14.76 1.23
C LEU A 23 8.86 15.67 2.14
N GLU A 24 8.54 15.74 3.43
CA GLU A 24 9.33 16.45 4.44
C GLU A 24 10.78 15.94 4.55
N GLN A 25 11.01 14.66 4.25
CA GLN A 25 12.34 14.05 4.19
C GLN A 25 13.03 14.19 2.83
N GLY A 26 12.43 14.92 1.89
CA GLY A 26 13.00 15.17 0.57
C GLY A 26 12.79 14.04 -0.45
N ALA A 27 11.89 13.11 -0.19
CA ALA A 27 11.52 12.08 -1.14
C ALA A 27 10.47 12.57 -2.15
N ASN A 28 10.43 11.96 -3.33
CA ASN A 28 9.31 12.08 -4.25
C ASN A 28 8.23 11.04 -3.91
N VAL A 29 6.96 11.35 -4.18
CA VAL A 29 5.87 10.43 -3.85
C VAL A 29 4.95 10.16 -5.04
N VAL A 30 4.47 8.93 -5.09
CA VAL A 30 3.41 8.48 -5.99
C VAL A 30 2.19 8.18 -5.15
N LEU A 31 1.17 9.01 -5.28
CA LEU A 31 -0.09 8.87 -4.57
C LEU A 31 -1.04 8.02 -5.40
N THR A 32 -1.54 6.92 -4.85
CA THR A 32 -2.57 6.14 -5.54
C THR A 32 -3.81 5.97 -4.68
N GLY A 33 -4.96 5.90 -5.35
CA GLY A 33 -6.26 5.72 -4.70
C GLY A 33 -7.42 5.84 -5.67
N ARG A 34 -8.64 5.59 -5.20
CA ARG A 34 -9.85 5.59 -6.03
C ARG A 34 -10.42 6.99 -6.27
N ARG A 35 -10.17 7.93 -5.34
CA ARG A 35 -10.74 9.29 -5.36
C ARG A 35 -9.82 10.24 -6.13
N THR A 36 -10.08 10.39 -7.42
CA THR A 36 -9.26 11.19 -8.32
C THR A 36 -9.25 12.67 -7.96
N ASP A 37 -10.38 13.21 -7.54
CA ASP A 37 -10.53 14.57 -7.03
C ASP A 37 -9.61 14.87 -5.86
N ARG A 38 -9.53 13.94 -4.90
CA ARG A 38 -8.62 14.05 -3.73
C ARG A 38 -7.16 13.93 -4.13
N LEU A 39 -6.84 13.06 -5.10
CA LEU A 39 -5.47 12.92 -5.60
C LEU A 39 -4.99 14.24 -6.21
N GLU A 40 -5.79 14.89 -7.05
CA GLU A 40 -5.42 16.16 -7.68
C GLU A 40 -5.34 17.32 -6.66
N THR A 41 -6.24 17.34 -5.66
CA THR A 41 -6.15 18.31 -4.55
C THR A 41 -4.83 18.15 -3.80
N LEU A 42 -4.50 16.92 -3.38
CA LEU A 42 -3.26 16.64 -2.63
C LEU A 42 -2.01 16.91 -3.48
N LYS A 43 -2.04 16.61 -4.77
CA LYS A 43 -0.95 16.93 -5.68
C LYS A 43 -0.67 18.43 -5.71
N SER A 44 -1.71 19.26 -5.82
CA SER A 44 -1.58 20.72 -5.81
C SER A 44 -1.07 21.23 -4.48
N GLU A 45 -1.67 20.81 -3.36
CA GLU A 45 -1.25 21.18 -2.01
C GLU A 45 0.22 20.83 -1.72
N PHE A 46 0.62 19.62 -2.13
CA PHE A 46 1.99 19.14 -1.90
C PHE A 46 3.00 19.82 -2.83
N ALA A 47 2.64 20.12 -4.08
CA ALA A 47 3.50 20.85 -5.00
C ALA A 47 3.78 22.28 -4.51
N GLU A 48 2.80 22.93 -3.88
CA GLU A 48 2.98 24.25 -3.25
C GLU A 48 3.85 24.17 -1.99
N THR A 49 3.62 23.14 -1.16
CA THR A 49 4.32 23.01 0.13
C THR A 49 5.76 22.49 -0.03
N PHE A 50 5.98 21.62 -1.00
CA PHE A 50 7.23 20.90 -1.25
C PHE A 50 7.72 21.11 -2.70
N PRO A 51 8.11 22.32 -3.10
CA PRO A 51 8.39 22.66 -4.50
C PRO A 51 9.63 21.96 -5.09
N ASN A 52 10.46 21.35 -4.27
CA ASN A 52 11.66 20.64 -4.70
C ASN A 52 11.44 19.13 -4.89
N GLN A 53 10.26 18.61 -4.54
CA GLN A 53 9.90 17.21 -4.66
C GLN A 53 8.86 17.04 -5.78
N THR A 54 8.85 15.84 -6.36
CA THR A 54 7.84 15.51 -7.38
C THR A 54 6.72 14.68 -6.77
N VAL A 55 5.49 15.05 -7.09
CA VAL A 55 4.27 14.35 -6.68
C VAL A 55 3.54 13.85 -7.93
N TRP A 56 3.44 12.52 -8.08
CA TRP A 56 2.64 11.89 -9.12
C TRP A 56 1.35 11.34 -8.53
N THR A 57 0.32 11.30 -9.33
CA THR A 57 -0.99 10.74 -8.94
C THR A 57 -1.46 9.72 -9.97
N PHE A 58 -1.97 8.59 -9.49
CA PHE A 58 -2.56 7.56 -10.34
C PHE A 58 -3.86 7.06 -9.70
N ALA A 59 -4.95 7.07 -10.45
CA ALA A 59 -6.17 6.41 -10.03
C ALA A 59 -5.93 4.90 -9.93
N LEU A 60 -6.24 4.30 -8.78
CA LEU A 60 -6.03 2.87 -8.56
C LEU A 60 -7.07 2.32 -7.58
N ASP A 61 -7.83 1.32 -8.04
CA ASP A 61 -8.53 0.40 -7.17
C ASP A 61 -7.71 -0.88 -7.05
N VAL A 62 -7.19 -1.17 -5.86
CA VAL A 62 -6.35 -2.34 -5.61
C VAL A 62 -7.12 -3.66 -5.72
N THR A 63 -8.45 -3.62 -5.76
CA THR A 63 -9.31 -4.80 -5.93
C THR A 63 -9.47 -5.22 -7.39
N ASP A 64 -9.23 -4.30 -8.33
CA ASP A 64 -9.23 -4.56 -9.78
C ASP A 64 -7.85 -5.01 -10.26
N MET A 65 -7.70 -6.32 -10.48
CA MET A 65 -6.43 -6.93 -10.87
C MET A 65 -5.92 -6.48 -12.24
N THR A 66 -6.79 -6.09 -13.15
CA THR A 66 -6.42 -5.56 -14.47
C THR A 66 -5.88 -4.15 -14.32
N MET A 67 -6.61 -3.30 -13.58
CA MET A 67 -6.18 -1.94 -13.27
C MET A 67 -4.84 -1.92 -12.51
N VAL A 68 -4.66 -2.82 -11.53
CA VAL A 68 -3.39 -2.94 -10.79
C VAL A 68 -2.22 -3.18 -11.75
N LYS A 69 -2.33 -4.13 -12.68
CA LYS A 69 -1.25 -4.43 -13.63
C LYS A 69 -0.94 -3.23 -14.52
N THR A 70 -1.96 -2.59 -15.09
CA THR A 70 -1.80 -1.44 -15.99
C THR A 70 -1.17 -0.27 -15.26
N VAL A 71 -1.75 0.14 -14.13
CA VAL A 71 -1.28 1.32 -13.38
C VAL A 71 0.12 1.12 -12.81
N CYS A 72 0.45 -0.09 -12.32
CA CYS A 72 1.81 -0.34 -11.84
C CYS A 72 2.84 -0.31 -12.99
N SER A 73 2.47 -0.76 -14.21
CA SER A 73 3.32 -0.62 -15.41
C SER A 73 3.54 0.85 -15.75
N ASP A 74 2.48 1.65 -15.79
CA ASP A 74 2.53 3.08 -16.08
C ASP A 74 3.42 3.84 -15.06
N ILE A 75 3.33 3.46 -13.77
CA ILE A 75 4.19 4.01 -12.72
C ILE A 75 5.66 3.67 -12.99
N LEU A 76 5.97 2.41 -13.29
CA LEU A 76 7.34 1.99 -13.57
C LEU A 76 7.90 2.64 -14.85
N GLU A 77 7.09 2.80 -15.89
CA GLU A 77 7.48 3.47 -17.13
C GLU A 77 7.71 4.97 -16.93
N THR A 78 6.88 5.62 -16.10
CA THR A 78 6.96 7.08 -15.84
C THR A 78 8.13 7.43 -14.92
N ILE A 79 8.39 6.61 -13.91
CA ILE A 79 9.27 6.97 -12.78
C ILE A 79 10.57 6.16 -12.81
N GLY A 80 10.54 4.98 -13.41
CA GLY A 80 11.68 4.06 -13.48
C GLY A 80 11.84 3.29 -12.16
N GLN A 81 12.76 3.70 -11.32
CA GLN A 81 13.05 3.00 -10.07
C GLN A 81 12.10 3.44 -8.94
N ILE A 82 11.54 2.47 -8.26
CA ILE A 82 10.77 2.65 -7.02
C ILE A 82 11.62 2.14 -5.86
N ASP A 83 11.92 3.01 -4.90
CA ASP A 83 12.74 2.69 -3.74
C ASP A 83 11.91 2.13 -2.58
N ILE A 84 10.69 2.64 -2.41
CA ILE A 84 9.81 2.25 -1.30
C ILE A 84 8.39 2.03 -1.83
N LEU A 85 7.81 0.89 -1.47
CA LEU A 85 6.39 0.61 -1.65
C LEU A 85 5.70 0.58 -0.29
N VAL A 86 4.72 1.46 -0.09
CA VAL A 86 3.86 1.46 1.09
C VAL A 86 2.48 0.90 0.71
N ASN A 87 2.24 -0.34 1.07
CA ASN A 87 0.92 -0.98 0.94
C ASN A 87 0.04 -0.53 2.12
N ASN A 88 -0.56 0.65 1.96
CA ASN A 88 -1.42 1.24 2.98
C ASN A 88 -2.92 1.07 2.67
N ALA A 89 -3.31 0.88 1.41
CA ALA A 89 -4.71 0.65 1.07
C ALA A 89 -5.30 -0.51 1.90
N GLY A 90 -6.34 -0.21 2.63
CA GLY A 90 -7.00 -1.18 3.50
C GLY A 90 -8.18 -0.55 4.23
N LEU A 91 -9.06 -1.40 4.74
CA LEU A 91 -10.25 -0.99 5.46
C LEU A 91 -10.68 -2.06 6.48
N ALA A 92 -11.49 -1.64 7.44
CA ALA A 92 -12.21 -2.50 8.35
C ALA A 92 -13.71 -2.19 8.21
N LEU A 93 -14.51 -3.21 7.96
CA LEU A 93 -15.96 -3.12 7.83
C LEU A 93 -16.60 -4.06 8.87
N GLY A 94 -17.72 -3.64 9.42
CA GLY A 94 -18.49 -4.39 10.40
C GLY A 94 -17.72 -4.64 11.71
N LEU A 95 -18.42 -4.64 12.81
CA LEU A 95 -17.99 -5.12 14.13
C LEU A 95 -19.14 -5.95 14.71
N THR A 96 -19.45 -7.04 14.03
CA THR A 96 -20.57 -7.93 14.39
C THR A 96 -20.06 -9.34 14.62
N PRO A 97 -20.73 -10.17 15.44
CA PRO A 97 -20.45 -11.60 15.51
C PRO A 97 -20.44 -12.23 14.12
N TYR A 98 -19.58 -13.21 13.89
CA TYR A 98 -19.32 -13.74 12.55
C TYR A 98 -20.58 -14.32 11.86
N GLN A 99 -21.51 -14.90 12.61
CA GLN A 99 -22.78 -15.44 12.09
C GLN A 99 -23.70 -14.34 11.51
N ASP A 100 -23.48 -13.09 11.93
CA ASP A 100 -24.29 -11.93 11.49
C ASP A 100 -23.52 -11.03 10.51
N TYR A 101 -22.40 -11.53 9.99
CA TYR A 101 -21.49 -10.74 9.15
C TYR A 101 -22.00 -10.66 7.72
N GLU A 102 -22.01 -9.48 7.14
CA GLU A 102 -22.38 -9.29 5.74
C GLU A 102 -21.31 -9.87 4.81
N GLU A 103 -21.71 -10.75 3.89
CA GLU A 103 -20.80 -11.40 2.94
C GLU A 103 -20.01 -10.38 2.10
N LEU A 104 -20.66 -9.29 1.67
CA LEU A 104 -20.03 -8.25 0.88
C LEU A 104 -18.91 -7.55 1.64
N ASP A 105 -19.10 -7.28 2.93
CA ASP A 105 -18.07 -6.66 3.79
C ASP A 105 -16.87 -7.59 3.96
N MET A 106 -17.12 -8.89 4.15
CA MET A 106 -16.07 -9.91 4.21
C MET A 106 -15.25 -9.94 2.92
N LEU A 107 -15.91 -10.05 1.77
CA LEU A 107 -15.23 -10.10 0.47
C LEU A 107 -14.46 -8.80 0.18
N THR A 108 -15.04 -7.64 0.51
CA THR A 108 -14.39 -6.33 0.33
C THR A 108 -13.11 -6.22 1.14
N MET A 109 -13.11 -6.70 2.38
CA MET A 109 -11.90 -6.71 3.21
C MET A 109 -10.83 -7.68 2.67
N LEU A 110 -11.22 -8.89 2.25
CA LEU A 110 -10.29 -9.86 1.67
C LEU A 110 -9.69 -9.33 0.36
N ASP A 111 -10.51 -8.78 -0.51
CA ASP A 111 -10.06 -8.23 -1.79
C ASP A 111 -9.13 -7.02 -1.61
N THR A 112 -9.44 -6.12 -0.68
CA THR A 112 -8.64 -4.91 -0.47
C THR A 112 -7.38 -5.21 0.35
N ASN A 113 -7.56 -5.78 1.56
CA ASN A 113 -6.48 -5.87 2.54
C ASN A 113 -5.46 -6.97 2.22
N VAL A 114 -5.88 -8.01 1.49
CA VAL A 114 -5.03 -9.18 1.20
C VAL A 114 -4.71 -9.27 -0.28
N LYS A 115 -5.71 -9.55 -1.12
CA LYS A 115 -5.51 -9.76 -2.56
C LYS A 115 -4.89 -8.53 -3.25
N GLY A 116 -5.42 -7.34 -2.96
CA GLY A 116 -4.91 -6.07 -3.52
C GLY A 116 -3.47 -5.79 -3.10
N LEU A 117 -3.16 -5.93 -1.82
CA LEU A 117 -1.80 -5.77 -1.30
C LEU A 117 -0.82 -6.73 -1.99
N MET A 118 -1.17 -8.01 -2.09
CA MET A 118 -0.34 -9.02 -2.75
C MET A 118 -0.15 -8.70 -4.24
N ALA A 119 -1.20 -8.26 -4.93
CA ALA A 119 -1.15 -7.93 -6.34
C ALA A 119 -0.24 -6.74 -6.64
N VAL A 120 -0.35 -5.65 -5.86
CA VAL A 120 0.52 -4.47 -5.99
C VAL A 120 1.98 -4.84 -5.69
N THR A 121 2.21 -5.59 -4.61
CA THR A 121 3.55 -6.06 -4.26
C THR A 121 4.17 -6.87 -5.40
N ARG A 122 3.41 -7.78 -6.01
CA ARG A 122 3.86 -8.60 -7.13
C ARG A 122 4.26 -7.78 -8.36
N CYS A 123 3.65 -6.60 -8.56
CA CYS A 123 3.99 -5.74 -9.68
C CYS A 123 5.32 -5.01 -9.50
N PHE A 124 5.63 -4.54 -8.28
CA PHE A 124 6.85 -3.77 -8.02
C PHE A 124 8.05 -4.61 -7.59
N LEU A 125 7.84 -5.74 -6.91
CA LEU A 125 8.93 -6.59 -6.40
C LEU A 125 9.94 -7.03 -7.47
N PRO A 126 9.57 -7.44 -8.69
CA PRO A 126 10.54 -7.82 -9.72
C PRO A 126 11.50 -6.69 -10.10
N ALA A 127 11.02 -5.45 -10.16
CA ALA A 127 11.86 -4.29 -10.44
C ALA A 127 12.86 -4.02 -9.32
N MET A 128 12.43 -4.17 -8.05
CA MET A 128 13.31 -4.05 -6.87
C MET A 128 14.36 -5.16 -6.85
N VAL A 129 13.97 -6.42 -7.16
CA VAL A 129 14.92 -7.55 -7.24
C VAL A 129 15.96 -7.32 -8.33
N LYS A 130 15.57 -6.80 -9.49
CA LYS A 130 16.49 -6.52 -10.60
C LYS A 130 17.61 -5.54 -10.24
N VAL A 131 17.33 -4.56 -9.39
CA VAL A 131 18.33 -3.57 -8.94
C VAL A 131 18.92 -3.93 -7.58
N ASN A 132 18.53 -5.05 -7.01
CA ASN A 132 18.90 -5.53 -5.67
C ASN A 132 18.70 -4.47 -4.57
N GLN A 133 17.64 -3.68 -4.65
CA GLN A 133 17.35 -2.61 -3.69
C GLN A 133 15.85 -2.35 -3.63
N GLY A 134 15.31 -2.18 -2.42
CA GLY A 134 13.93 -1.81 -2.22
C GLY A 134 13.48 -1.90 -0.77
N HIS A 135 12.36 -1.27 -0.45
CA HIS A 135 11.75 -1.41 0.86
C HIS A 135 10.23 -1.54 0.70
N ILE A 136 9.67 -2.67 1.08
CA ILE A 136 8.23 -2.91 1.11
C ILE A 136 7.74 -2.71 2.53
N ILE A 137 6.78 -1.81 2.71
CA ILE A 137 6.15 -1.52 4.01
C ILE A 137 4.68 -1.90 3.90
N ASN A 138 4.28 -2.90 4.68
CA ASN A 138 2.90 -3.39 4.71
C ASN A 138 2.20 -2.90 5.98
N MET A 139 1.03 -2.27 5.82
CA MET A 139 0.21 -1.84 6.96
C MET A 139 -0.53 -3.05 7.55
N GLY A 140 0.05 -3.59 8.62
CA GLY A 140 -0.55 -4.60 9.46
C GLY A 140 -1.58 -4.04 10.43
N SER A 141 -1.70 -4.68 11.56
CA SER A 141 -2.49 -4.23 12.72
C SER A 141 -2.20 -5.16 13.91
N THR A 142 -2.31 -4.66 15.12
CA THR A 142 -2.34 -5.49 16.34
C THR A 142 -3.48 -6.52 16.28
N ALA A 143 -4.57 -6.25 15.53
CA ALA A 143 -5.64 -7.21 15.25
C ALA A 143 -5.17 -8.48 14.52
N GLY A 144 -4.06 -8.41 13.80
CA GLY A 144 -3.44 -9.59 13.17
C GLY A 144 -2.65 -10.49 14.14
N ILE A 145 -2.49 -10.03 15.40
CA ILE A 145 -1.84 -10.80 16.48
C ILE A 145 -2.87 -11.19 17.53
N TYR A 146 -3.74 -10.24 17.91
CA TYR A 146 -4.75 -10.42 18.94
C TYR A 146 -6.12 -10.10 18.36
N ALA A 147 -6.91 -11.14 18.07
CA ALA A 147 -8.28 -10.97 17.62
C ALA A 147 -9.17 -10.45 18.77
N TYR A 148 -10.18 -9.67 18.42
CA TYR A 148 -11.17 -9.15 19.36
C TYR A 148 -12.59 -9.37 18.84
N ALA A 149 -13.58 -9.26 19.72
CA ALA A 149 -14.97 -9.54 19.41
C ALA A 149 -15.45 -8.69 18.21
N GLY A 150 -16.14 -9.33 17.27
CA GLY A 150 -16.69 -8.71 16.07
C GLY A 150 -15.67 -8.44 14.96
N ALA A 151 -14.39 -8.67 15.16
CA ALA A 151 -13.33 -8.36 14.19
C ALA A 151 -12.74 -9.62 13.51
N ALA A 152 -13.45 -10.75 13.52
CA ALA A 152 -12.89 -12.01 13.03
C ALA A 152 -12.31 -11.91 11.62
N VAL A 153 -13.04 -11.31 10.67
CA VAL A 153 -12.59 -11.16 9.28
C VAL A 153 -11.45 -10.17 9.17
N TYR A 154 -11.57 -9.00 9.79
CA TYR A 154 -10.49 -8.01 9.78
C TYR A 154 -9.19 -8.57 10.38
N SER A 155 -9.28 -9.24 11.52
CA SER A 155 -8.14 -9.89 12.18
C SER A 155 -7.49 -10.95 11.27
N ALA A 156 -8.31 -11.76 10.59
CA ALA A 156 -7.83 -12.75 9.64
C ALA A 156 -7.07 -12.09 8.46
N THR A 157 -7.59 -10.98 7.91
CA THR A 157 -6.90 -10.24 6.83
C THR A 157 -5.55 -9.69 7.30
N LYS A 158 -5.47 -9.15 8.52
CA LYS A 158 -4.24 -8.57 9.07
C LYS A 158 -3.23 -9.64 9.51
N ALA A 159 -3.69 -10.81 9.96
CA ALA A 159 -2.85 -11.98 10.16
C ALA A 159 -2.26 -12.49 8.83
N ALA A 160 -3.07 -12.53 7.76
CA ALA A 160 -2.61 -12.86 6.42
C ALA A 160 -1.52 -11.90 5.93
N VAL A 161 -1.68 -10.58 6.12
CA VAL A 161 -0.66 -9.57 5.78
C VAL A 161 0.64 -9.80 6.54
N LYS A 162 0.54 -10.12 7.84
CA LYS A 162 1.73 -10.44 8.67
C LYS A 162 2.47 -11.65 8.10
N THR A 163 1.77 -12.77 7.91
CA THR A 163 2.38 -14.02 7.42
C THR A 163 2.92 -13.88 6.00
N PHE A 164 2.22 -13.16 5.13
CA PHE A 164 2.71 -12.84 3.80
C PHE A 164 4.02 -12.03 3.85
N SER A 165 4.11 -11.05 4.74
CA SER A 165 5.33 -10.25 4.92
C SER A 165 6.49 -11.10 5.47
N ASP A 166 6.21 -12.06 6.35
CA ASP A 166 7.21 -13.02 6.84
C ASP A 166 7.72 -13.90 5.69
N GLY A 167 6.83 -14.41 4.83
CA GLY A 167 7.19 -15.16 3.62
C GLY A 167 8.04 -14.33 2.65
N LEU A 168 7.65 -13.09 2.36
CA LEU A 168 8.45 -12.20 1.51
C LEU A 168 9.87 -11.96 2.04
N ARG A 169 10.06 -11.84 3.35
CA ARG A 169 11.39 -11.72 3.96
C ARG A 169 12.26 -12.95 3.70
N ILE A 170 11.64 -14.13 3.73
CA ILE A 170 12.34 -15.39 3.42
C ILE A 170 12.68 -15.44 1.93
N ASP A 171 11.72 -15.12 1.05
CA ASP A 171 11.90 -15.15 -0.40
C ASP A 171 12.98 -14.16 -0.89
N THR A 172 13.14 -13.04 -0.17
CA THR A 172 14.08 -11.96 -0.53
C THR A 172 15.36 -11.98 0.29
N ILE A 173 15.63 -13.01 1.09
CA ILE A 173 16.75 -13.06 2.04
C ILE A 173 18.13 -12.92 1.38
N ALA A 174 18.26 -13.31 0.11
CA ALA A 174 19.50 -13.18 -0.66
C ALA A 174 19.65 -11.81 -1.36
N THR A 175 18.79 -10.84 -1.04
CA THR A 175 18.78 -9.50 -1.63
C THR A 175 18.90 -8.42 -0.56
N ASP A 176 19.13 -7.16 -0.99
CA ASP A 176 19.11 -5.99 -0.11
C ASP A 176 17.69 -5.41 0.07
N ILE A 177 16.67 -6.17 -0.30
CA ILE A 177 15.26 -5.75 -0.15
C ILE A 177 14.83 -5.90 1.31
N LYS A 178 14.24 -4.83 1.84
CA LYS A 178 13.66 -4.84 3.20
C LYS A 178 12.15 -5.03 3.13
N VAL A 179 11.60 -5.81 4.05
CA VAL A 179 10.16 -5.95 4.22
C VAL A 179 9.79 -5.64 5.67
N THR A 180 9.00 -4.60 5.88
CA THR A 180 8.54 -4.16 7.20
C THR A 180 7.02 -4.31 7.31
N THR A 181 6.54 -4.79 8.44
CA THR A 181 5.12 -4.75 8.79
C THR A 181 4.93 -3.78 9.95
N ILE A 182 4.07 -2.77 9.78
CA ILE A 182 3.67 -1.84 10.85
C ILE A 182 2.39 -2.40 11.48
N GLN A 183 2.37 -2.54 12.81
CA GLN A 183 1.25 -3.11 13.56
C GLN A 183 0.72 -2.14 14.62
#